data_cf1a269b28b8b849f0c88334dc7b5e93
#
_entry.id   cf1a269b28b8b849f0c88334dc7b5e93
#
_cell.length_a   1.000
_cell.length_b   1.000
_cell.length_c   1.000
_cell.angle_alpha   90.00
_cell.angle_beta   90.00
_cell.angle_gamma   90.00
#
_symmetry.space_group_name_H-M   'P 1'
#
loop_
_entity.id
_entity.type
_entity.pdbx_description
1 polymer ?
#
loop_
_entity_poly.entity_id
_entity_poly.type
_entity_poly.pdbx_seq_one_letter_code
_entity_poly.pdbx_strand_id
1 'polypeptide(L)'
;MSQRPTYPNIDMQRTGAKLKHMLESAGYTPRMLQEYLHLSCVQSIYRWYKGLILPSVDHLFMLSELLNVHMEEFLVKKKVVPVTFDIEQRYSQAAQSRFIMYYKKIYQLVA
;
A
#
# COMPACT_ATOMS: atom_id res chain seq x y z
N MET A 1 17.73 -20.45 -7.97
CA MET A 1 16.35 -20.01 -8.05
C MET A 1 16.29 -18.49 -8.04
N SER A 2 15.96 -17.96 -9.19
CA SER A 2 15.85 -16.52 -9.28
C SER A 2 14.62 -16.07 -8.51
N GLN A 3 14.85 -15.50 -7.37
CA GLN A 3 13.76 -14.95 -6.59
C GLN A 3 13.55 -13.52 -7.03
N ARG A 4 12.35 -13.24 -7.49
CA ARG A 4 11.93 -11.85 -7.64
C ARG A 4 12.01 -11.19 -6.28
N PRO A 5 12.50 -9.95 -6.19
CA PRO A 5 12.38 -9.23 -4.94
C PRO A 5 10.91 -9.16 -4.56
N THR A 6 10.57 -9.78 -3.44
CA THR A 6 9.22 -9.73 -2.90
C THR A 6 9.17 -8.63 -1.85
N TYR A 7 8.23 -7.74 -1.98
CA TYR A 7 7.97 -6.75 -0.95
C TYR A 7 7.42 -7.47 0.27
N PRO A 8 8.07 -7.38 1.43
CA PRO A 8 7.69 -8.22 2.56
C PRO A 8 6.32 -7.92 3.15
N ASN A 9 5.80 -6.72 2.94
CA ASN A 9 4.58 -6.26 3.60
C ASN A 9 3.42 -6.02 2.67
N ILE A 10 3.64 -6.01 1.37
CA ILE A 10 2.62 -5.66 0.39
C ILE A 10 2.29 -6.85 -0.49
N ASP A 11 1.01 -7.17 -0.57
CA ASP A 11 0.51 -8.15 -1.54
C ASP A 11 0.37 -7.46 -2.89
N MET A 12 1.30 -7.75 -3.77
CA MET A 12 1.40 -7.07 -5.07
C MET A 12 0.19 -7.34 -5.95
N GLN A 13 -0.28 -8.58 -6.01
CA GLN A 13 -1.41 -8.93 -6.86
C GLN A 13 -2.71 -8.30 -6.38
N ARG A 14 -2.95 -8.35 -5.08
CA ARG A 14 -4.16 -7.75 -4.50
C ARG A 14 -4.12 -6.24 -4.58
N THR A 15 -2.97 -5.65 -4.41
CA THR A 15 -2.80 -4.20 -4.56
C THR A 15 -3.13 -3.78 -5.98
N GLY A 16 -2.59 -4.48 -6.98
CA GLY A 16 -2.88 -4.20 -8.37
C GLY A 16 -4.35 -4.37 -8.71
N ALA A 17 -4.97 -5.43 -8.21
CA ALA A 17 -6.40 -5.68 -8.44
C ALA A 17 -7.27 -4.63 -7.78
N LYS A 18 -6.90 -4.20 -6.57
CA LYS A 18 -7.63 -3.15 -5.86
C LYS A 18 -7.53 -1.81 -6.57
N LEU A 19 -6.32 -1.47 -7.00
CA LEU A 19 -6.09 -0.24 -7.76
C LEU A 19 -6.93 -0.22 -9.03
N LYS A 20 -6.91 -1.32 -9.78
CA LYS A 20 -7.72 -1.48 -10.98
C LYS A 20 -9.20 -1.30 -10.68
N HIS A 21 -9.69 -1.97 -9.65
CA HIS A 21 -11.10 -1.89 -9.26
C HIS A 21 -11.51 -0.47 -8.90
N MET A 22 -10.71 0.20 -8.10
CA MET A 22 -11.01 1.56 -7.66
C MET A 22 -11.04 2.55 -8.83
N LEU A 23 -10.09 2.44 -9.74
CA LEU A 23 -10.00 3.34 -10.88
C LEU A 23 -11.08 3.06 -11.92
N GLU A 24 -11.35 1.80 -12.21
CA GLU A 24 -12.41 1.43 -13.14
C GLU A 24 -13.80 1.78 -12.60
N SER A 25 -14.01 1.57 -11.31
CA SER A 25 -15.28 1.93 -10.66
C SER A 25 -15.52 3.43 -10.69
N ALA A 26 -14.46 4.21 -10.66
CA ALA A 26 -14.56 5.67 -10.77
C ALA A 26 -14.70 6.16 -12.22
N GLY A 27 -14.62 5.25 -13.19
CA GLY A 27 -14.79 5.58 -14.60
C GLY A 27 -13.53 5.97 -15.33
N TYR A 28 -12.36 5.73 -14.76
CA TYR A 28 -11.10 6.08 -15.39
C TYR A 28 -10.55 4.93 -16.24
N THR A 29 -10.28 5.21 -17.51
CA THR A 29 -9.64 4.25 -18.39
C THR A 29 -8.12 4.38 -18.28
N PRO A 30 -7.36 3.33 -18.64
CA PRO A 30 -5.90 3.44 -18.65
C PRO A 30 -5.37 4.59 -19.50
N ARG A 31 -6.04 4.89 -20.60
CA ARG A 31 -5.63 5.98 -21.47
C ARG A 31 -5.80 7.34 -20.79
N MET A 32 -6.91 7.52 -20.08
CA MET A 32 -7.15 8.74 -19.31
C MET A 32 -6.08 8.91 -18.22
N LEU A 33 -5.73 7.81 -17.56
CA LEU A 33 -4.71 7.82 -16.52
C LEU A 33 -3.33 8.10 -17.10
N GLN A 34 -3.03 7.57 -18.28
CA GLN A 34 -1.77 7.86 -18.97
C GLN A 34 -1.61 9.35 -19.19
N GLU A 35 -2.65 10.00 -19.66
CA GLU A 35 -2.63 11.44 -19.89
C GLU A 35 -2.52 12.23 -18.59
N TYR A 36 -3.29 11.86 -17.60
CA TYR A 36 -3.28 12.54 -16.29
C TYR A 36 -1.92 12.45 -15.60
N LEU A 37 -1.30 11.27 -15.66
CA LEU A 37 -0.04 11.01 -14.98
C LEU A 37 1.19 11.36 -15.85
N HIS A 38 0.97 11.81 -17.07
CA HIS A 38 2.04 12.12 -18.02
C HIS A 38 2.98 10.93 -18.28
N LEU A 39 2.39 9.74 -18.38
CA LEU A 39 3.15 8.54 -18.67
C LEU A 39 3.45 8.44 -20.17
N SER A 40 4.64 7.91 -20.49
CA SER A 40 5.05 7.72 -21.88
C SER A 40 4.28 6.61 -22.58
N CYS A 41 3.74 5.65 -21.82
CA CYS A 41 2.97 4.55 -22.39
C CYS A 41 1.95 4.02 -21.38
N VAL A 42 0.91 3.40 -21.91
CA VAL A 42 -0.17 2.82 -21.11
C VAL A 42 0.25 1.51 -20.44
N GLN A 43 1.33 0.90 -20.87
CA GLN A 43 1.82 -0.38 -20.36
C GLN A 43 2.16 -0.32 -18.88
N SER A 44 2.62 0.81 -18.39
CA SER A 44 2.91 0.98 -16.98
C SER A 44 1.68 0.71 -16.11
N ILE A 45 0.53 1.20 -16.54
CA ILE A 45 -0.73 1.03 -15.81
C ILE A 45 -1.13 -0.44 -15.79
N TYR A 46 -1.00 -1.13 -16.90
CA TYR A 46 -1.30 -2.56 -16.95
C TYR A 46 -0.38 -3.37 -16.06
N ARG A 47 0.89 -2.97 -15.95
CA ARG A 47 1.83 -3.61 -15.02
C ARG A 47 1.44 -3.40 -13.57
N TRP A 48 0.95 -2.21 -13.23
CA TRP A 48 0.42 -1.94 -11.89
C TRP A 48 -0.76 -2.87 -11.59
N TYR A 49 -1.69 -2.97 -12.53
CA TYR A 49 -2.89 -3.79 -12.36
C TYR A 49 -2.58 -5.27 -12.21
N LYS A 50 -1.55 -5.74 -12.88
CA LYS A 50 -1.11 -7.14 -12.80
C LYS A 50 -0.29 -7.42 -11.54
N GLY A 51 0.07 -6.41 -10.79
CA GLY A 51 0.90 -6.58 -9.61
C GLY A 51 2.37 -6.84 -9.92
N LEU A 52 2.83 -6.46 -11.08
CA LEU A 52 4.23 -6.65 -11.47
C LEU A 52 5.13 -5.58 -10.87
N ILE A 53 4.66 -4.36 -10.83
CA ILE A 53 5.34 -3.23 -10.21
C ILE A 53 4.31 -2.34 -9.51
N LEU A 54 4.78 -1.57 -8.55
CA LEU A 54 3.96 -0.56 -7.90
C LEU A 54 4.16 0.78 -8.59
N PRO A 55 3.14 1.64 -8.60
CA PRO A 55 3.34 3.02 -9.01
C PRO A 55 4.37 3.70 -8.10
N SER A 56 5.08 4.67 -8.62
CA SER A 56 5.94 5.49 -7.77
C SER A 56 5.12 6.27 -6.75
N VAL A 57 5.76 6.75 -5.70
CA VAL A 57 5.07 7.54 -4.67
C VAL A 57 4.39 8.75 -5.30
N ASP A 58 5.02 9.37 -6.25
CA ASP A 58 4.50 10.50 -6.99
C ASP A 58 3.20 10.16 -7.71
N HIS A 59 3.21 9.06 -8.43
CA HIS A 59 2.01 8.59 -9.13
C HIS A 59 0.92 8.14 -8.17
N LEU A 60 1.28 7.48 -7.08
CA LEU A 60 0.31 7.12 -6.04
C LEU A 60 -0.36 8.34 -5.46
N PHE A 61 0.41 9.39 -5.20
CA PHE A 61 -0.12 10.63 -4.68
C PHE A 61 -1.11 11.27 -5.66
N MET A 62 -0.76 11.32 -6.93
CA MET A 62 -1.65 11.86 -7.95
C MET A 62 -2.94 11.05 -8.06
N LEU A 63 -2.84 9.72 -7.99
CA LEU A 63 -4.02 8.85 -8.02
C LEU A 63 -4.88 9.04 -6.77
N SER A 64 -4.26 9.24 -5.62
CA SER A 64 -4.98 9.47 -4.38
C SER A 64 -5.79 10.77 -4.44
N GLU A 65 -5.22 11.81 -5.01
CA GLU A 65 -5.93 13.07 -5.21
C GLU A 65 -7.06 12.93 -6.22
N LEU A 66 -6.83 12.17 -7.28
CA LEU A 66 -7.84 11.94 -8.30
C LEU A 66 -9.09 11.25 -7.74
N LEU A 67 -8.88 10.27 -6.87
CA LEU A 67 -9.97 9.52 -6.25
C LEU A 67 -10.41 10.08 -4.90
N ASN A 68 -9.73 11.09 -4.40
CA ASN A 68 -9.97 11.69 -3.09
C ASN A 68 -9.93 10.65 -1.96
N VAL A 69 -8.91 9.82 -1.98
CA VAL A 69 -8.65 8.81 -0.96
C VAL A 69 -7.21 8.93 -0.48
N HIS A 70 -6.89 8.30 0.63
CA HIS A 70 -5.52 8.24 1.11
C HIS A 70 -4.71 7.23 0.29
N MET A 71 -3.42 7.51 0.11
CA MET A 71 -2.53 6.62 -0.64
C MET A 71 -2.52 5.20 -0.11
N GLU A 72 -2.65 5.06 1.21
CA GLU A 72 -2.67 3.76 1.88
C GLU A 72 -3.82 2.87 1.45
N GLU A 73 -4.91 3.46 0.99
CA GLU A 73 -6.10 2.70 0.60
C GLU A 73 -5.87 1.85 -0.65
N PHE A 74 -4.86 2.20 -1.45
CA PHE A 74 -4.49 1.38 -2.61
C PHE A 74 -3.71 0.14 -2.22
N LEU A 75 -3.03 0.16 -1.09
CA LEU A 75 -2.09 -0.86 -0.68
C LEU A 75 -2.77 -1.96 0.11
N VAL A 76 -2.55 -3.19 -0.29
CA VAL A 76 -3.06 -4.35 0.42
C VAL A 76 -1.87 -5.03 1.12
N LYS A 77 -1.97 -5.15 2.42
CA LYS A 77 -0.96 -5.82 3.22
C LYS A 77 -1.04 -7.32 2.99
N LYS A 78 0.10 -7.98 2.98
CA LYS A 78 0.12 -9.42 3.03
C LYS A 78 -0.56 -9.88 4.31
N LYS A 79 -1.36 -10.93 4.22
CA LYS A 79 -1.91 -11.55 5.42
C LYS A 79 -0.76 -12.02 6.27
N VAL A 80 -0.66 -11.41 7.43
CA VAL A 80 0.34 -11.80 8.40
C VAL A 80 -0.10 -13.12 8.98
N VAL A 81 0.63 -14.14 8.65
CA VAL A 81 0.46 -15.49 9.18
C VAL A 81 0.80 -15.50 10.68
N PRO A 82 0.32 -16.50 11.46
CA PRO A 82 0.54 -16.65 12.91
C PRO A 82 1.95 -16.46 13.43
N VAL A 83 2.96 -16.37 12.56
CA VAL A 83 4.33 -16.04 12.94
C VAL A 83 4.42 -14.73 13.71
N THR A 84 3.57 -13.77 13.41
CA THR A 84 3.51 -12.51 14.15
C THR A 84 2.92 -12.70 15.55
N PHE A 85 2.08 -13.68 15.72
CA PHE A 85 1.54 -14.00 17.04
C PHE A 85 2.65 -14.50 17.95
N ASP A 86 3.55 -15.31 17.43
CA ASP A 86 4.73 -15.77 18.15
C ASP A 86 5.69 -14.63 18.49
N ILE A 87 5.82 -13.66 17.60
CA ILE A 87 6.66 -12.51 17.84
C ILE A 87 6.06 -11.61 18.91
N GLU A 88 4.76 -11.42 18.91
CA GLU A 88 4.09 -10.66 19.97
C GLU A 88 4.23 -11.31 21.33
N GLN A 89 4.17 -12.64 21.40
CA GLN A 89 4.41 -13.36 22.64
C GLN A 89 5.88 -13.36 23.07
N ARG A 90 6.81 -13.29 22.10
CA ARG A 90 8.24 -13.21 22.38
C ARG A 90 8.70 -11.82 22.78
N TYR A 91 8.10 -10.80 22.17
CA TYR A 91 8.28 -9.43 22.65
C TYR A 91 7.46 -9.29 23.91
N SER A 92 8.11 -9.66 24.97
CA SER A 92 7.57 -9.68 26.31
C SER A 92 6.88 -8.36 26.66
N GLN A 93 6.19 -8.41 27.77
CA GLN A 93 5.51 -7.27 28.37
C GLN A 93 6.31 -5.96 28.35
N ALA A 94 7.64 -6.03 28.31
CA ALA A 94 8.50 -4.84 28.26
C ALA A 94 8.35 -4.04 26.96
N ALA A 95 8.23 -4.73 25.81
CA ALA A 95 8.03 -4.03 24.53
C ALA A 95 6.61 -3.49 24.42
N GLN A 96 5.63 -4.22 24.95
CA GLN A 96 4.25 -3.74 25.00
C GLN A 96 4.12 -2.53 25.92
N SER A 97 4.81 -2.53 27.04
CA SER A 97 4.84 -1.39 27.96
C SER A 97 5.45 -0.17 27.32
N ARG A 98 6.54 -0.33 26.55
CA ARG A 98 7.15 0.78 25.79
C ARG A 98 6.20 1.34 24.76
N PHE A 99 5.46 0.49 24.08
CA PHE A 99 4.49 0.91 23.07
C PHE A 99 3.37 1.72 23.71
N ILE A 100 2.85 1.25 24.82
CA ILE A 100 1.80 1.95 25.57
C ILE A 100 2.31 3.30 26.10
N MET A 101 3.53 3.34 26.63
CA MET A 101 4.13 4.60 27.10
C MET A 101 4.35 5.58 25.97
N TYR A 102 4.74 5.10 24.79
CA TYR A 102 4.91 5.92 23.62
C TYR A 102 3.58 6.55 23.19
N TYR A 103 2.52 5.75 23.15
CA TYR A 103 1.19 6.26 22.84
C TYR A 103 0.70 7.27 23.86
N LYS A 104 0.93 7.04 25.14
CA LYS A 104 0.56 7.98 26.18
C LYS A 104 1.26 9.32 26.03
N LYS A 105 2.55 9.30 25.68
CA LYS A 105 3.29 10.53 25.41
C LYS A 105 2.73 11.30 24.23
N ILE A 106 2.37 10.62 23.15
CA ILE A 106 1.78 11.26 21.98
C ILE A 106 0.44 11.87 22.34
N TYR A 107 -0.40 11.17 23.09
CA TYR A 107 -1.69 11.70 23.53
C TYR A 107 -1.54 12.92 24.42
N GLN A 108 -0.54 12.95 25.28
CA GLN A 108 -0.28 14.10 26.14
C GLN A 108 0.21 15.31 25.34
N LEU A 109 0.93 15.07 24.25
CA LEU A 109 1.43 16.15 23.39
C LEU A 109 0.35 16.73 22.48
N VAL A 110 -0.71 15.97 22.21
CA VAL A 110 -1.79 16.36 21.30
C VAL A 110 -3.01 16.87 22.06
N ALA A 111 -3.11 16.56 23.32
CA ALA A 111 -4.23 17.00 24.16
C ALA A 111 -4.12 18.48 24.56
#